data_391c4f5913f8aac7cc075375bd89e796
#
_entry.id   391c4f5913f8aac7cc075375bd89e796
#
_cell.length_a   1.000
_cell.length_b   1.000
_cell.length_c   1.000
_cell.angle_alpha   90.00
_cell.angle_beta   90.00
_cell.angle_gamma   90.00
#
_symmetry.space_group_name_H-M   'P 1'
#
loop_
_entity.id
_entity.type
_entity.pdbx_description
1 polymer ?
#
loop_
_entity_poly.entity_id
_entity_poly.type
_entity_poly.pdbx_seq_one_letter_code
_entity_poly.pdbx_strand_id
1 'polypeptide(L)'
;TGGLNEPRRMAIAGSKLIVADKANHRVVIYPSLSATAPDTVLGQVDLTANSGANPASASAFADPVGVWSDGTRLLVTSKSQNRVLLWNTIPTSDATPADIVIGQATDSTTTAAAGMAELDSPEYAFISGTKLFVADGGNSRVLIFNSVPTATGTAADVQIGAFGSGNAADQFATPYFALVTGTKLLVADGGANHRIQVFNTIPTA
;
A
#
# COMPACT_ATOMS: atom_id res chain seq x y z
N THR A 1 22.37 4.10 -13.80
CA THR A 1 21.68 4.14 -12.51
C THR A 1 20.92 5.44 -12.40
N GLY A 2 19.67 5.46 -12.85
CA GLY A 2 18.78 6.60 -12.70
C GLY A 2 18.52 6.88 -11.22
N GLY A 3 18.62 8.15 -10.82
CA GLY A 3 18.24 8.58 -9.47
C GLY A 3 16.77 8.28 -9.15
N LEU A 4 16.35 8.58 -7.93
CA LEU A 4 14.95 8.55 -7.56
C LEU A 4 14.19 9.65 -8.31
N ASN A 5 12.93 9.37 -8.65
CA ASN A 5 12.04 10.31 -9.33
C ASN A 5 10.68 10.34 -8.61
N GLU A 6 10.32 11.46 -8.02
CA GLU A 6 9.15 11.62 -7.15
C GLU A 6 9.07 10.55 -6.05
N PRO A 7 10.10 10.32 -5.22
CA PRO A 7 9.97 9.37 -4.12
C PRO A 7 8.85 9.81 -3.17
N ARG A 8 8.00 8.88 -2.77
CA ARG A 8 6.82 9.19 -1.95
C ARG A 8 6.99 8.77 -0.50
N ARG A 9 7.09 7.47 -0.25
CA ARG A 9 7.20 6.92 1.09
C ARG A 9 8.39 6.00 1.20
N MET A 10 8.84 5.81 2.43
CA MET A 10 9.91 4.90 2.77
C MET A 10 9.54 4.08 4.01
N ALA A 11 10.14 2.91 4.12
CA ALA A 11 10.08 2.04 5.28
C ALA A 11 11.49 1.58 5.66
N ILE A 12 11.69 1.37 6.96
CA ILE A 12 12.92 0.76 7.48
C ILE A 12 12.58 -0.66 7.90
N ALA A 13 13.40 -1.61 7.46
CA ALA A 13 13.23 -3.03 7.74
C ALA A 13 14.57 -3.62 8.19
N GLY A 14 14.78 -3.66 9.51
CA GLY A 14 16.10 -3.94 10.07
C GLY A 14 17.11 -2.88 9.67
N SER A 15 18.17 -3.26 8.95
CA SER A 15 19.14 -2.32 8.38
C SER A 15 18.74 -1.75 7.02
N LYS A 16 17.75 -2.33 6.34
CA LYS A 16 17.35 -1.97 4.97
C LYS A 16 16.53 -0.69 4.94
N LEU A 17 16.71 0.11 3.88
CA LEU A 17 15.81 1.21 3.52
C LEU A 17 15.05 0.83 2.25
N ILE A 18 13.74 0.93 2.29
CA ILE A 18 12.84 0.62 1.19
C ILE A 18 12.15 1.90 0.76
N VAL A 19 12.21 2.26 -0.53
CA VAL A 19 11.70 3.54 -1.04
C VAL A 19 10.75 3.31 -2.21
N ALA A 20 9.56 3.90 -2.13
CA ALA A 20 8.63 4.01 -3.25
C ALA A 20 9.13 5.11 -4.21
N ASP A 21 9.70 4.71 -5.33
CA ASP A 21 10.21 5.56 -6.40
C ASP A 21 9.14 5.73 -7.48
N LYS A 22 8.15 6.59 -7.17
CA LYS A 22 6.85 6.66 -7.80
C LYS A 22 6.93 6.85 -9.32
N ALA A 23 7.60 7.91 -9.77
CA ALA A 23 7.62 8.25 -11.20
C ALA A 23 8.55 7.34 -12.02
N ASN A 24 9.36 6.51 -11.39
CA ASN A 24 10.10 5.42 -12.02
C ASN A 24 9.33 4.09 -11.95
N HIS A 25 8.11 4.08 -11.42
CA HIS A 25 7.23 2.91 -11.32
C HIS A 25 7.91 1.70 -10.66
N ARG A 26 8.68 1.94 -9.58
CA ARG A 26 9.44 0.91 -8.90
C ARG A 26 9.53 1.16 -7.39
N VAL A 27 9.85 0.12 -6.66
CA VAL A 27 10.33 0.21 -5.28
C VAL A 27 11.78 -0.23 -5.28
N VAL A 28 12.66 0.54 -4.64
CA VAL A 28 14.07 0.20 -4.50
C VAL A 28 14.39 -0.12 -3.04
N ILE A 29 15.24 -1.11 -2.84
CA ILE A 29 15.67 -1.57 -1.53
C ILE A 29 17.17 -1.34 -1.43
N TYR A 30 17.57 -0.57 -0.42
CA TYR A 30 18.96 -0.35 -0.07
C TYR A 30 19.36 -1.35 1.02
N PRO A 31 20.52 -2.00 0.93
CA PRO A 31 20.94 -3.02 1.89
C PRO A 31 21.21 -2.47 3.30
N SER A 32 21.48 -1.17 3.39
CA SER A 32 21.67 -0.49 4.67
C SER A 32 21.30 0.99 4.58
N LEU A 33 21.11 1.65 5.73
CA LEU A 33 20.82 3.09 5.79
C LEU A 33 22.01 3.96 5.34
N SER A 34 23.23 3.41 5.28
CA SER A 34 24.44 4.08 4.78
C SER A 34 24.77 3.71 3.34
N ALA A 35 24.00 2.83 2.70
CA ALA A 35 24.22 2.44 1.33
C ALA A 35 23.96 3.63 0.38
N THR A 36 24.86 3.84 -0.58
CA THR A 36 24.75 4.91 -1.58
C THR A 36 23.98 4.49 -2.83
N ALA A 37 23.70 3.19 -2.97
CA ALA A 37 22.93 2.62 -4.06
C ALA A 37 22.03 1.48 -3.56
N PRO A 38 20.85 1.30 -4.16
CA PRO A 38 20.04 0.10 -3.91
C PRO A 38 20.68 -1.14 -4.52
N ASP A 39 20.36 -2.30 -3.98
CA ASP A 39 20.78 -3.61 -4.49
C ASP A 39 19.62 -4.44 -5.05
N THR A 40 18.38 -4.01 -4.83
CA THR A 40 17.19 -4.73 -5.25
C THR A 40 16.14 -3.75 -5.78
N VAL A 41 15.45 -4.13 -6.86
CA VAL A 41 14.32 -3.39 -7.41
C VAL A 41 13.10 -4.28 -7.58
N LEU A 42 11.93 -3.75 -7.25
CA LEU A 42 10.63 -4.36 -7.47
C LEU A 42 9.79 -3.50 -8.40
N GLY A 43 8.96 -4.12 -9.23
CA GLY A 43 8.13 -3.43 -10.21
C GLY A 43 8.79 -3.24 -11.57
N GLN A 44 10.10 -3.39 -11.65
CA GLN A 44 10.92 -3.31 -12.86
C GLN A 44 11.84 -4.54 -12.96
N VAL A 45 12.33 -4.82 -14.17
CA VAL A 45 13.20 -5.99 -14.40
C VAL A 45 14.59 -5.84 -13.80
N ASP A 46 15.09 -4.60 -13.67
CA ASP A 46 16.37 -4.27 -13.08
C ASP A 46 16.43 -2.79 -12.64
N LEU A 47 17.52 -2.40 -11.98
CA LEU A 47 17.73 -1.05 -11.45
C LEU A 47 17.88 0.04 -12.53
N THR A 48 18.10 -0.33 -13.78
CA THR A 48 18.24 0.62 -14.90
C THR A 48 16.93 0.88 -15.63
N ALA A 49 15.97 -0.04 -15.49
CA ALA A 49 14.66 0.07 -16.08
C ALA A 49 13.83 1.15 -15.36
N ASN A 50 13.23 2.00 -16.15
CA ASN A 50 12.28 3.04 -15.70
C ASN A 50 11.14 3.19 -16.72
N SER A 51 10.87 2.14 -17.48
CA SER A 51 9.79 2.14 -18.47
C SER A 51 8.47 2.40 -17.76
N GLY A 52 7.60 3.17 -18.41
CA GLY A 52 6.26 3.51 -17.89
C GLY A 52 5.49 2.31 -17.38
N ALA A 53 4.31 2.54 -16.89
CA ALA A 53 3.49 1.50 -16.24
C ALA A 53 3.56 0.17 -16.98
N ASN A 54 4.28 -0.79 -16.42
CA ASN A 54 4.26 -2.15 -16.93
C ASN A 54 2.84 -2.73 -16.83
N PRO A 55 2.42 -3.62 -17.74
CA PRO A 55 1.19 -4.35 -17.54
C PRO A 55 1.16 -4.95 -16.14
N ALA A 56 0.02 -4.86 -15.47
CA ALA A 56 -0.13 -5.37 -14.13
C ALA A 56 0.19 -6.87 -14.05
N SER A 57 0.98 -7.24 -13.06
CA SER A 57 1.28 -8.62 -12.70
C SER A 57 1.76 -8.65 -11.24
N ALA A 58 2.00 -9.82 -10.69
CA ALA A 58 2.57 -9.92 -9.34
C ALA A 58 3.97 -9.30 -9.22
N SER A 59 4.73 -9.19 -10.32
CA SER A 59 6.10 -8.63 -10.33
C SER A 59 6.21 -7.24 -10.94
N ALA A 60 5.13 -6.70 -11.54
CA ALA A 60 5.15 -5.42 -12.24
C ALA A 60 4.01 -4.54 -11.75
N PHE A 61 4.33 -3.32 -11.34
CA PHE A 61 3.35 -2.37 -10.82
C PHE A 61 3.68 -0.95 -11.28
N ALA A 62 2.72 -0.05 -11.12
CA ALA A 62 2.87 1.35 -11.48
C ALA A 62 2.49 2.25 -10.31
N ASP A 63 3.05 3.45 -10.31
CA ASP A 63 2.70 4.53 -9.38
C ASP A 63 2.69 4.07 -7.91
N PRO A 64 3.81 3.49 -7.39
CA PRO A 64 3.89 3.10 -5.99
C PRO A 64 3.90 4.35 -5.12
N VAL A 65 2.90 4.50 -4.26
CA VAL A 65 2.74 5.65 -3.37
C VAL A 65 2.96 5.30 -1.90
N GLY A 66 2.82 4.03 -1.54
CA GLY A 66 2.97 3.52 -0.18
C GLY A 66 3.93 2.34 -0.12
N VAL A 67 4.76 2.33 0.91
CA VAL A 67 5.53 1.16 1.33
C VAL A 67 5.42 1.02 2.84
N TRP A 68 5.31 -0.21 3.33
CA TRP A 68 5.31 -0.56 4.73
C TRP A 68 6.03 -1.89 4.96
N SER A 69 6.70 -2.02 6.08
CA SER A 69 7.33 -3.28 6.49
C SER A 69 7.36 -3.43 8.00
N ASP A 70 7.27 -4.66 8.49
CA ASP A 70 7.51 -5.05 9.88
C ASP A 70 8.91 -5.65 10.11
N GLY A 71 9.77 -5.58 9.09
CA GLY A 71 11.09 -6.20 9.11
C GLY A 71 11.13 -7.58 8.47
N THR A 72 9.99 -8.21 8.23
CA THR A 72 9.84 -9.51 7.55
C THR A 72 9.02 -9.37 6.29
N ARG A 73 7.81 -8.82 6.40
CA ARG A 73 6.88 -8.60 5.30
C ARG A 73 7.06 -7.24 4.66
N LEU A 74 6.67 -7.13 3.41
CA LEU A 74 6.62 -5.88 2.66
C LEU A 74 5.24 -5.69 2.06
N LEU A 75 4.67 -4.49 2.22
CA LEU A 75 3.52 -4.03 1.47
C LEU A 75 3.92 -2.89 0.55
N VAL A 76 3.42 -2.93 -0.69
CA VAL A 76 3.55 -1.84 -1.66
C VAL A 76 2.16 -1.46 -2.16
N THR A 77 1.81 -0.19 -2.03
CA THR A 77 0.55 0.35 -2.55
C THR A 77 0.78 0.90 -3.95
N SER A 78 0.19 0.27 -4.96
CA SER A 78 0.20 0.67 -6.36
C SER A 78 -1.10 1.41 -6.68
N LYS A 79 -1.06 2.74 -6.57
CA LYS A 79 -2.25 3.60 -6.61
C LYS A 79 -2.99 3.51 -7.94
N SER A 80 -2.30 3.74 -9.05
CA SER A 80 -2.92 3.77 -10.39
C SER A 80 -3.38 2.39 -10.88
N GLN A 81 -2.98 1.33 -10.20
CA GLN A 81 -3.42 -0.03 -10.50
C GLN A 81 -4.42 -0.57 -9.44
N ASN A 82 -4.92 0.29 -8.56
CA ASN A 82 -5.98 0.01 -7.61
C ASN A 82 -5.73 -1.25 -6.76
N ARG A 83 -4.49 -1.41 -6.25
CA ARG A 83 -4.10 -2.62 -5.51
C ARG A 83 -2.98 -2.39 -4.51
N VAL A 84 -2.87 -3.34 -3.60
CA VAL A 84 -1.75 -3.49 -2.68
C VAL A 84 -1.09 -4.84 -2.92
N LEU A 85 0.22 -4.85 -3.02
CA LEU A 85 1.03 -6.06 -3.18
C LEU A 85 1.66 -6.42 -1.84
N LEU A 86 1.61 -7.69 -1.49
CA LEU A 86 2.18 -8.24 -0.25
C LEU A 86 3.23 -9.29 -0.58
N TRP A 87 4.42 -9.12 -0.02
CA TRP A 87 5.46 -10.15 0.09
C TRP A 87 5.54 -10.61 1.55
N ASN A 88 5.46 -11.91 1.77
CA ASN A 88 5.59 -12.52 3.11
C ASN A 88 7.03 -12.46 3.63
N THR A 89 7.98 -12.27 2.71
CA THR A 89 9.40 -12.05 3.04
C THR A 89 9.94 -10.94 2.14
N ILE A 90 10.68 -10.00 2.73
CA ILE A 90 11.29 -8.89 1.97
C ILE A 90 12.18 -9.47 0.87
N PRO A 91 11.93 -9.14 -0.41
CA PRO A 91 12.72 -9.64 -1.52
C PRO A 91 14.20 -9.25 -1.45
N THR A 92 15.03 -10.13 -2.00
CA THR A 92 16.49 -9.94 -2.14
C THR A 92 16.95 -10.09 -3.58
N SER A 93 16.00 -10.20 -4.53
CA SER A 93 16.24 -10.29 -5.96
C SER A 93 15.29 -9.37 -6.71
N ASP A 94 15.76 -8.85 -7.83
CA ASP A 94 14.98 -7.98 -8.70
C ASP A 94 13.73 -8.68 -9.24
N ALA A 95 12.70 -7.90 -9.52
CA ALA A 95 11.43 -8.35 -10.10
C ALA A 95 10.77 -9.53 -9.38
N THR A 96 11.11 -9.78 -8.12
CA THR A 96 10.46 -10.84 -7.32
C THR A 96 8.95 -10.60 -7.28
N PRO A 97 8.12 -11.58 -7.69
CA PRO A 97 6.67 -11.43 -7.67
C PRO A 97 6.15 -11.33 -6.22
N ALA A 98 5.08 -10.56 -6.04
CA ALA A 98 4.34 -10.54 -4.79
C ALA A 98 3.65 -11.90 -4.56
N ASP A 99 3.56 -12.30 -3.30
CA ASP A 99 2.85 -13.53 -2.92
C ASP A 99 1.33 -13.35 -3.04
N ILE A 100 0.84 -12.13 -2.79
CA ILE A 100 -0.59 -11.85 -2.69
C ILE A 100 -0.88 -10.46 -3.26
N VAL A 101 -1.97 -10.35 -4.01
CA VAL A 101 -2.52 -9.07 -4.47
C VAL A 101 -3.86 -8.81 -3.78
N ILE A 102 -3.99 -7.65 -3.17
CA ILE A 102 -5.15 -7.19 -2.41
C ILE A 102 -5.84 -6.08 -3.21
N GLY A 103 -7.15 -6.11 -3.28
CA GLY A 103 -7.95 -5.11 -4.00
C GLY A 103 -8.22 -5.45 -5.46
N GLN A 104 -7.81 -6.64 -5.91
CA GLN A 104 -8.06 -7.14 -7.26
C GLN A 104 -8.32 -8.65 -7.24
N ALA A 105 -9.16 -9.13 -8.14
CA ALA A 105 -9.51 -10.55 -8.25
C ALA A 105 -8.33 -11.42 -8.70
N THR A 106 -7.41 -10.86 -9.48
CA THR A 106 -6.19 -11.52 -9.98
C THR A 106 -5.00 -10.57 -9.92
N ASP A 107 -3.81 -11.07 -10.14
CA ASP A 107 -2.57 -10.28 -10.19
C ASP A 107 -2.44 -9.38 -11.43
N SER A 108 -3.26 -9.61 -12.45
CA SER A 108 -3.26 -8.86 -13.72
C SER A 108 -4.41 -7.86 -13.85
N THR A 109 -5.38 -7.87 -12.94
CA THR A 109 -6.49 -6.90 -12.96
C THR A 109 -6.12 -5.60 -12.26
N THR A 110 -6.74 -4.49 -12.70
CA THR A 110 -6.49 -3.13 -12.19
C THR A 110 -7.76 -2.29 -12.12
N THR A 111 -8.92 -2.91 -12.13
CA THR A 111 -10.20 -2.22 -12.18
C THR A 111 -10.49 -1.50 -10.85
N ALA A 112 -10.80 -0.22 -10.92
CA ALA A 112 -11.29 0.52 -9.76
C ALA A 112 -12.72 0.07 -9.42
N ALA A 113 -12.96 -0.32 -8.18
CA ALA A 113 -14.27 -0.72 -7.70
C ALA A 113 -14.40 -0.56 -6.19
N ALA A 114 -15.64 -0.67 -5.68
CA ALA A 114 -15.97 -0.35 -4.29
C ALA A 114 -16.47 -1.57 -3.46
N GLY A 115 -16.37 -2.79 -3.98
CA GLY A 115 -16.65 -4.00 -3.22
C GLY A 115 -15.63 -4.25 -2.12
N MET A 116 -15.91 -5.16 -1.21
CA MET A 116 -15.03 -5.45 -0.07
C MET A 116 -13.70 -6.12 -0.48
N ALA A 117 -13.63 -6.68 -1.69
CA ALA A 117 -12.43 -7.28 -2.28
C ALA A 117 -11.73 -6.37 -3.30
N GLU A 118 -12.25 -5.16 -3.54
CA GLU A 118 -11.74 -4.23 -4.55
C GLU A 118 -11.27 -2.93 -3.92
N LEU A 119 -10.44 -2.18 -4.65
CA LEU A 119 -9.91 -0.88 -4.26
C LEU A 119 -10.07 0.15 -5.39
N ASP A 120 -10.05 1.42 -5.02
CA ASP A 120 -9.90 2.56 -5.94
C ASP A 120 -8.87 3.52 -5.39
N SER A 121 -7.80 3.74 -6.15
CA SER A 121 -6.75 4.72 -5.82
C SER A 121 -6.28 4.61 -4.36
N PRO A 122 -5.87 3.42 -3.88
CA PRO A 122 -5.40 3.26 -2.51
C PRO A 122 -4.15 4.10 -2.26
N GLU A 123 -4.08 4.71 -1.08
CA GLU A 123 -2.99 5.63 -0.70
C GLU A 123 -1.96 4.97 0.20
N TYR A 124 -2.39 4.06 1.07
CA TYR A 124 -1.50 3.42 2.04
C TYR A 124 -2.09 2.12 2.58
N ALA A 125 -1.21 1.18 2.90
CA ALA A 125 -1.56 -0.03 3.62
C ALA A 125 -0.52 -0.34 4.68
N PHE A 126 -0.94 -0.92 5.80
CA PHE A 126 -0.06 -1.35 6.88
C PHE A 126 -0.66 -2.51 7.67
N ILE A 127 0.19 -3.25 8.36
CA ILE A 127 -0.22 -4.31 9.26
C ILE A 127 0.01 -3.86 10.71
N SER A 128 -0.95 -4.14 11.58
CA SER A 128 -0.81 -3.99 13.02
C SER A 128 -1.36 -5.22 13.73
N GLY A 129 -0.50 -5.92 14.44
CA GLY A 129 -0.82 -7.24 14.97
C GLY A 129 -1.13 -8.22 13.86
N THR A 130 -2.33 -8.81 13.90
CA THR A 130 -2.81 -9.74 12.86
C THR A 130 -3.62 -9.05 11.75
N LYS A 131 -3.95 -7.77 11.90
CA LYS A 131 -4.85 -7.05 11.01
C LYS A 131 -4.10 -6.29 9.93
N LEU A 132 -4.68 -6.27 8.71
CA LEU A 132 -4.26 -5.38 7.64
C LEU A 132 -5.26 -4.23 7.51
N PHE A 133 -4.75 -3.03 7.30
CA PHE A 133 -5.51 -1.79 7.09
C PHE A 133 -5.14 -1.20 5.74
N VAL A 134 -6.14 -0.77 4.97
CA VAL A 134 -5.94 -0.12 3.67
C VAL A 134 -6.71 1.19 3.62
N ALA A 135 -6.00 2.30 3.45
CA ALA A 135 -6.59 3.60 3.15
C ALA A 135 -6.96 3.62 1.65
N ASP A 136 -8.23 3.39 1.36
CA ASP A 136 -8.80 3.28 0.02
C ASP A 136 -9.35 4.64 -0.42
N GLY A 137 -8.41 5.49 -0.85
CA GLY A 137 -8.63 6.93 -1.02
C GLY A 137 -9.73 7.29 -2.01
N GLY A 138 -9.78 6.63 -3.16
CA GLY A 138 -10.79 6.89 -4.20
C GLY A 138 -12.20 6.50 -3.76
N ASN A 139 -12.33 5.48 -2.92
CA ASN A 139 -13.60 5.06 -2.34
C ASN A 139 -13.93 5.78 -1.02
N SER A 140 -13.11 6.72 -0.57
CA SER A 140 -13.34 7.49 0.66
C SER A 140 -13.56 6.61 1.91
N ARG A 141 -12.77 5.54 2.05
CA ARG A 141 -12.92 4.54 3.13
C ARG A 141 -11.59 3.99 3.62
N VAL A 142 -11.62 3.35 4.78
CA VAL A 142 -10.55 2.45 5.22
C VAL A 142 -11.12 1.04 5.31
N LEU A 143 -10.45 0.09 4.68
CA LEU A 143 -10.76 -1.34 4.79
C LEU A 143 -9.87 -1.98 5.85
N ILE A 144 -10.47 -2.88 6.64
CA ILE A 144 -9.79 -3.63 7.68
C ILE A 144 -10.00 -5.13 7.42
N PHE A 145 -8.89 -5.85 7.33
CA PHE A 145 -8.87 -7.31 7.31
C PHE A 145 -8.50 -7.78 8.72
N ASN A 146 -9.33 -8.62 9.34
CA ASN A 146 -9.09 -9.14 10.69
C ASN A 146 -7.87 -10.07 10.77
N SER A 147 -7.49 -10.64 9.64
CA SER A 147 -6.24 -11.35 9.45
C SER A 147 -5.58 -10.92 8.15
N VAL A 148 -4.24 -10.93 8.12
CA VAL A 148 -3.50 -10.67 6.88
C VAL A 148 -3.95 -11.69 5.82
N PRO A 149 -4.41 -11.26 4.64
CA PRO A 149 -4.82 -12.17 3.57
C PRO A 149 -3.76 -13.20 3.21
N THR A 150 -4.18 -14.41 2.90
CA THR A 150 -3.33 -15.51 2.44
C THR A 150 -3.60 -15.90 0.98
N ALA A 151 -4.55 -15.20 0.35
CA ALA A 151 -4.91 -15.41 -1.06
C ALA A 151 -5.26 -14.07 -1.73
N THR A 152 -4.94 -13.96 -3.01
CA THR A 152 -5.38 -12.86 -3.88
C THR A 152 -6.90 -12.82 -3.96
N GLY A 153 -7.48 -11.61 -3.99
CA GLY A 153 -8.92 -11.39 -4.08
C GLY A 153 -9.69 -11.60 -2.77
N THR A 154 -8.99 -11.76 -1.64
CA THR A 154 -9.64 -11.83 -0.32
C THR A 154 -10.39 -10.53 -0.02
N ALA A 155 -11.64 -10.65 0.41
CA ALA A 155 -12.45 -9.51 0.85
C ALA A 155 -12.04 -9.03 2.24
N ALA A 156 -12.15 -7.72 2.48
CA ALA A 156 -12.01 -7.15 3.82
C ALA A 156 -13.19 -7.56 4.71
N ASP A 157 -12.95 -7.57 6.02
CA ASP A 157 -13.99 -7.91 7.00
C ASP A 157 -14.79 -6.68 7.44
N VAL A 158 -14.14 -5.51 7.46
CA VAL A 158 -14.73 -4.27 7.99
C VAL A 158 -14.41 -3.10 7.05
N GLN A 159 -15.41 -2.26 6.85
CA GLN A 159 -15.27 -0.96 6.20
C GLN A 159 -15.60 0.13 7.19
N ILE A 160 -14.76 1.16 7.27
CA ILE A 160 -15.07 2.42 7.92
C ILE A 160 -15.02 3.54 6.89
N GLY A 161 -15.94 4.48 7.00
CA GLY A 161 -16.23 5.46 5.96
C GLY A 161 -17.43 5.03 5.11
N ALA A 162 -18.42 5.93 4.98
CA ALA A 162 -19.57 5.71 4.12
C ALA A 162 -19.17 5.89 2.65
N PHE A 163 -19.89 5.23 1.76
CA PHE A 163 -19.76 5.47 0.33
C PHE A 163 -20.00 6.96 0.00
N GLY A 164 -19.06 7.55 -0.70
CA GLY A 164 -19.08 8.96 -1.05
C GLY A 164 -18.32 9.84 -0.04
N SER A 165 -17.69 10.87 -0.56
CA SER A 165 -16.93 11.82 0.26
C SER A 165 -17.87 12.67 1.12
N GLY A 166 -17.47 12.94 2.36
CA GLY A 166 -18.21 13.76 3.28
C GLY A 166 -17.43 14.11 4.54
N ASN A 167 -17.97 15.00 5.35
CA ASN A 167 -17.32 15.52 6.56
C ASN A 167 -17.98 15.05 7.87
N ALA A 168 -19.00 14.19 7.82
CA ALA A 168 -19.58 13.59 9.01
C ALA A 168 -18.57 12.69 9.74
N ALA A 169 -18.86 12.29 10.96
CA ALA A 169 -17.96 11.49 11.79
C ALA A 169 -17.71 10.08 11.23
N ASP A 170 -18.59 9.59 10.39
CA ASP A 170 -18.54 8.29 9.72
C ASP A 170 -18.14 8.39 8.24
N GLN A 171 -17.69 9.55 7.78
CA GLN A 171 -17.31 9.81 6.39
C GLN A 171 -15.86 10.25 6.28
N PHE A 172 -15.26 9.98 5.14
CA PHE A 172 -13.95 10.52 4.74
C PHE A 172 -14.08 11.26 3.40
N ALA A 173 -13.16 12.19 3.13
CA ALA A 173 -13.01 12.75 1.79
C ALA A 173 -11.99 11.94 0.97
N THR A 174 -10.76 11.85 1.48
CA THR A 174 -9.72 11.00 0.92
C THR A 174 -8.78 10.61 2.07
N PRO A 175 -8.90 9.41 2.62
CA PRO A 175 -7.98 8.93 3.63
C PRO A 175 -6.62 8.63 2.99
N TYR A 176 -5.60 9.40 3.36
CA TYR A 176 -4.23 9.25 2.83
C TYR A 176 -3.35 8.34 3.65
N PHE A 177 -3.65 8.23 4.93
CA PHE A 177 -2.80 7.49 5.86
C PHE A 177 -3.63 7.03 7.06
N ALA A 178 -3.28 5.87 7.57
CA ALA A 178 -3.82 5.40 8.83
C ALA A 178 -2.71 4.77 9.66
N LEU A 179 -2.87 4.78 10.98
CA LEU A 179 -1.98 4.08 11.91
C LEU A 179 -2.75 3.60 13.14
N VAL A 180 -2.22 2.56 13.76
CA VAL A 180 -2.72 2.05 15.04
C VAL A 180 -1.72 2.38 16.15
N THR A 181 -2.22 2.90 17.27
CA THR A 181 -1.43 3.12 18.49
C THR A 181 -2.24 2.67 19.71
N GLY A 182 -1.74 1.65 20.40
CA GLY A 182 -2.51 0.97 21.43
C GLY A 182 -3.80 0.38 20.85
N THR A 183 -4.94 0.77 21.39
CA THR A 183 -6.27 0.33 20.91
C THR A 183 -6.89 1.28 19.88
N LYS A 184 -6.22 2.40 19.58
CA LYS A 184 -6.78 3.46 18.73
C LYS A 184 -6.34 3.30 17.28
N LEU A 185 -7.29 3.60 16.38
CA LEU A 185 -7.00 3.81 14.95
C LEU A 185 -7.09 5.31 14.67
N LEU A 186 -6.05 5.86 14.06
CA LEU A 186 -5.99 7.24 13.59
C LEU A 186 -6.00 7.22 12.06
N VAL A 187 -6.82 8.07 11.45
CA VAL A 187 -6.92 8.21 10.00
C VAL A 187 -6.71 9.65 9.61
N ALA A 188 -5.72 9.91 8.76
CA ALA A 188 -5.50 11.21 8.14
C ALA A 188 -6.44 11.35 6.94
N ASP A 189 -7.50 12.10 7.11
CA ASP A 189 -8.53 12.39 6.13
C ASP A 189 -8.18 13.73 5.45
N GLY A 190 -7.29 13.66 4.49
CA GLY A 190 -6.63 14.85 3.94
C GLY A 190 -7.40 15.53 2.83
N GLY A 191 -8.26 14.86 2.07
CA GLY A 191 -8.96 15.45 0.93
C GLY A 191 -9.60 16.81 1.25
N ALA A 192 -10.89 16.96 1.10
CA ALA A 192 -11.58 18.22 1.43
C ALA A 192 -11.76 18.46 2.95
N ASN A 193 -11.53 17.44 3.78
CA ASN A 193 -11.86 17.50 5.21
C ASN A 193 -10.73 18.05 6.10
N HIS A 194 -9.47 17.97 5.65
CA HIS A 194 -8.29 18.50 6.37
C HIS A 194 -8.25 18.15 7.86
N ARG A 195 -8.49 16.89 8.22
CA ARG A 195 -8.61 16.45 9.61
C ARG A 195 -7.91 15.11 9.89
N ILE A 196 -7.72 14.84 11.16
CA ILE A 196 -7.39 13.50 11.64
C ILE A 196 -8.60 12.97 12.41
N GLN A 197 -9.12 11.83 12.00
CA GLN A 197 -10.14 11.11 12.76
C GLN A 197 -9.49 10.11 13.71
N VAL A 198 -10.00 10.04 14.93
CA VAL A 198 -9.51 9.14 15.98
C VAL A 198 -10.64 8.21 16.39
N PHE A 199 -10.46 6.94 16.15
CA PHE A 199 -11.32 5.87 16.67
C PHE A 199 -10.68 5.34 17.96
N ASN A 200 -11.35 5.47 19.09
CA ASN A 200 -10.81 5.05 20.39
C ASN A 200 -10.63 3.55 20.54
N THR A 201 -11.37 2.80 19.72
CA THR A 201 -11.21 1.35 19.54
C THR A 201 -11.14 1.05 18.05
N ILE A 202 -10.36 0.03 17.67
CA ILE A 202 -10.34 -0.43 16.29
C ILE A 202 -11.72 -1.02 15.96
N PRO A 203 -12.43 -0.51 14.93
CA PRO A 203 -13.72 -1.07 14.54
C PRO A 203 -13.62 -2.55 14.16
N THR A 204 -14.66 -3.32 14.49
CA THR A 204 -14.72 -4.78 14.27
C THR A 204 -15.92 -5.21 13.44
N ALA A 205 -16.83 -4.31 13.15
CA ALA A 205 -18.04 -4.50 12.32
C ALA A 205 -18.49 -3.14 11.79
#